data_049a0fb30502a355eb2afbc27229832e
#
_entry.id   049a0fb30502a355eb2afbc27229832e
#
_cell.length_a   1.000
_cell.length_b   1.000
_cell.length_c   1.000
_cell.angle_alpha   90.00
_cell.angle_beta   90.00
_cell.angle_gamma   90.00
#
_symmetry.space_group_name_H-M   'P 1'
#
loop_
_entity.id
_entity.type
_entity.pdbx_description
1 polymer ?
#
loop_
_entity_poly.entity_id
_entity_poly.type
_entity_poly.pdbx_seq_one_letter_code
_entity_poly.pdbx_strand_id
1 'polypeptide(L)'
;MKLKKNIFTIGATVLLLSLLSACSSSNNSSNSTDTAGNETTAKTHLVTDALGHKVEIPNQPKRIIGSYLEDYLIALGEKPVAQWTVGSGSIQHYLQKELKDVPTISYDLPYEKVLSYEPDLLLISSSATVEGGKYEQYSKIAPTYVVKNGNDVTWETQLKDIGKALNKEKAAEKIITDYQKKVKATRQELADKINGKTAAVLWVTNNSAFMVSETRSSGRIIYGDLKFGVPNLVTEISKSATSDWSAVSAEKLAELDADYLILVNSDEKAAMFNEATWQNLKAVKENHVLEFGPESSWLYNGPIASQNMVNDIKNNLK
;
A
#
# COMPACT_ATOMS: atom_id res chain seq x y z
N MET A 1 -34.91 44.15 36.00
CA MET A 1 -35.32 45.56 35.85
C MET A 1 -35.39 45.87 34.36
N LYS A 2 -36.67 46.01 33.89
CA LYS A 2 -37.20 46.85 32.77
C LYS A 2 -36.37 46.85 31.45
N LEU A 3 -36.85 46.13 30.43
CA LEU A 3 -37.71 46.52 29.27
C LEU A 3 -37.45 47.96 28.72
N LYS A 4 -37.14 48.03 27.43
CA LYS A 4 -37.92 48.86 26.49
C LYS A 4 -37.69 48.42 25.05
N LYS A 5 -38.81 48.06 24.41
CA LYS A 5 -39.10 48.03 22.96
C LYS A 5 -39.01 49.44 22.34
N ASN A 6 -38.69 49.55 21.07
CA ASN A 6 -39.40 50.44 20.21
C ASN A 6 -39.41 49.94 18.75
N ILE A 7 -40.59 49.86 18.23
CA ILE A 7 -41.11 49.58 16.89
C ILE A 7 -41.29 50.92 16.18
N PHE A 8 -41.05 51.03 14.86
CA PHE A 8 -41.73 51.88 13.91
C PHE A 8 -41.27 51.50 12.48
N THR A 9 -42.00 50.88 11.66
CA THR A 9 -43.22 51.05 10.85
C THR A 9 -43.00 51.85 9.55
N ILE A 10 -43.22 51.14 8.41
CA ILE A 10 -44.00 51.49 7.18
C ILE A 10 -43.41 52.49 6.18
N GLY A 11 -43.41 52.03 4.93
CA GLY A 11 -43.36 52.87 3.73
C GLY A 11 -43.39 52.05 2.44
N ALA A 12 -44.62 51.69 2.01
CA ALA A 12 -44.92 51.05 0.71
C ALA A 12 -45.21 52.14 -0.34
N THR A 13 -44.87 51.92 -1.61
CA THR A 13 -45.55 52.42 -2.81
C THR A 13 -44.81 51.84 -4.04
N VAL A 14 -45.32 50.93 -4.84
CA VAL A 14 -46.41 50.78 -5.81
C VAL A 14 -46.14 51.48 -7.18
N LEU A 15 -46.29 50.64 -8.23
CA LEU A 15 -46.73 50.87 -9.64
C LEU A 15 -45.66 51.40 -10.62
N LEU A 16 -45.60 50.95 -11.87
CA LEU A 16 -46.52 50.43 -12.91
C LEU A 16 -45.72 49.84 -14.09
N LEU A 17 -46.18 48.74 -14.62
CA LEU A 17 -46.49 48.28 -15.97
C LEU A 17 -46.03 49.13 -17.19
N SER A 18 -45.46 48.43 -18.17
CA SER A 18 -45.99 48.51 -19.56
C SER A 18 -45.50 47.32 -20.42
N LEU A 19 -46.46 46.64 -21.00
CA LEU A 19 -46.44 45.65 -22.08
C LEU A 19 -46.14 46.30 -23.43
N LEU A 20 -45.60 45.48 -24.37
CA LEU A 20 -46.16 45.28 -25.74
C LEU A 20 -45.10 44.58 -26.61
N SER A 21 -45.30 43.38 -26.89
CA SER A 21 -45.66 42.57 -28.08
C SER A 21 -45.27 43.19 -29.44
N ALA A 22 -44.55 42.39 -30.24
CA ALA A 22 -44.77 42.25 -31.68
C ALA A 22 -44.22 40.92 -32.19
N CYS A 23 -45.10 40.06 -32.68
CA CYS A 23 -44.78 38.94 -33.54
C CYS A 23 -44.37 39.42 -34.93
N SER A 24 -43.39 38.82 -35.56
CA SER A 24 -43.34 38.69 -37.00
C SER A 24 -42.72 37.38 -37.40
N SER A 25 -43.51 36.57 -38.07
CA SER A 25 -43.11 35.36 -38.74
C SER A 25 -42.28 35.67 -39.98
N SER A 26 -41.16 34.96 -40.20
CA SER A 26 -40.81 34.50 -41.53
C SER A 26 -39.88 33.28 -41.43
N ASN A 27 -40.27 32.21 -42.08
CA ASN A 27 -39.48 31.01 -42.34
C ASN A 27 -38.16 31.37 -43.02
N ASN A 28 -37.05 30.77 -42.51
CA ASN A 28 -36.11 30.18 -43.43
C ASN A 28 -35.31 29.05 -42.75
N SER A 29 -35.12 28.01 -43.51
CA SER A 29 -34.54 26.69 -43.17
C SER A 29 -33.08 26.73 -42.73
N SER A 30 -32.77 25.74 -41.92
CA SER A 30 -31.51 24.96 -41.84
C SER A 30 -30.23 25.70 -41.43
N ASN A 31 -29.82 25.46 -40.18
CA ASN A 31 -28.57 24.76 -39.90
C ASN A 31 -28.55 24.45 -38.39
N SER A 32 -28.84 23.21 -38.05
CA SER A 32 -28.49 22.66 -36.75
C SER A 32 -26.97 22.54 -36.69
N THR A 33 -26.35 23.56 -36.16
CA THR A 33 -24.97 23.45 -35.67
C THR A 33 -25.10 22.78 -34.29
N ASP A 34 -24.86 21.49 -34.27
CA ASP A 34 -24.55 20.75 -33.04
C ASP A 34 -23.39 21.50 -32.37
N THR A 35 -23.73 22.27 -31.37
CA THR A 35 -22.75 22.73 -30.40
C THR A 35 -22.39 21.48 -29.58
N ALA A 36 -21.41 20.73 -30.08
CA ALA A 36 -20.72 19.75 -29.28
C ALA A 36 -20.24 20.47 -28.02
N GLY A 37 -20.93 20.25 -26.93
CA GLY A 37 -20.48 20.67 -25.62
C GLY A 37 -19.11 20.08 -25.41
N ASN A 38 -18.10 20.96 -25.44
CA ASN A 38 -16.76 20.61 -25.03
C ASN A 38 -16.87 20.36 -23.52
N GLU A 39 -17.15 19.11 -23.13
CA GLU A 39 -16.97 18.65 -21.77
C GLU A 39 -15.49 18.87 -21.45
N THR A 40 -15.21 20.01 -20.84
CA THR A 40 -13.91 20.29 -20.24
C THR A 40 -13.79 19.27 -19.09
N THR A 41 -13.27 18.09 -19.38
CA THR A 41 -12.97 17.10 -18.33
C THR A 41 -12.14 17.81 -17.27
N ALA A 42 -12.64 17.85 -16.05
CA ALA A 42 -11.94 18.47 -14.93
C ALA A 42 -10.50 17.93 -14.91
N LYS A 43 -9.53 18.82 -14.75
CA LYS A 43 -8.10 18.41 -14.73
C LYS A 43 -7.71 17.70 -13.44
N THR A 44 -8.54 17.83 -12.39
CA THR A 44 -8.34 17.32 -11.04
C THR A 44 -9.61 16.65 -10.52
N HIS A 45 -9.49 15.87 -9.46
CA HIS A 45 -10.61 15.32 -8.71
C HIS A 45 -10.33 15.45 -7.20
N LEU A 46 -11.40 15.51 -6.41
CA LEU A 46 -11.35 15.70 -4.98
C LEU A 46 -11.51 14.34 -4.28
N VAL A 47 -10.55 14.00 -3.42
CA VAL A 47 -10.59 12.79 -2.57
C VAL A 47 -10.34 13.15 -1.11
N THR A 48 -10.79 12.27 -0.20
CA THR A 48 -10.52 12.44 1.23
C THR A 48 -9.49 11.39 1.64
N ASP A 49 -8.39 11.82 2.24
CA ASP A 49 -7.30 10.96 2.70
C ASP A 49 -7.61 10.26 4.05
N ALA A 50 -6.68 9.45 4.56
CA ALA A 50 -6.85 8.71 5.81
C ALA A 50 -6.94 9.62 7.05
N LEU A 51 -6.44 10.85 6.98
CA LEU A 51 -6.51 11.85 8.05
C LEU A 51 -7.72 12.78 7.95
N GLY A 52 -8.54 12.62 6.90
CA GLY A 52 -9.73 13.44 6.67
C GLY A 52 -9.48 14.70 5.86
N HIS A 53 -8.28 14.91 5.32
CA HIS A 53 -8.00 16.05 4.46
C HIS A 53 -8.68 15.86 3.09
N LYS A 54 -9.26 16.94 2.57
CA LYS A 54 -9.76 16.99 1.20
C LYS A 54 -8.61 17.38 0.28
N VAL A 55 -8.17 16.45 -0.54
CA VAL A 55 -7.01 16.61 -1.42
C VAL A 55 -7.48 16.68 -2.86
N GLU A 56 -7.13 17.74 -3.56
CA GLU A 56 -7.36 17.90 -4.99
C GLU A 56 -6.18 17.31 -5.78
N ILE A 57 -6.39 16.16 -6.41
CA ILE A 57 -5.36 15.39 -7.10
C ILE A 57 -5.51 15.54 -8.62
N PRO A 58 -4.43 15.72 -9.39
CA PRO A 58 -4.48 15.63 -10.84
C PRO A 58 -5.11 14.30 -11.31
N ASN A 59 -5.96 14.32 -12.32
CA ASN A 59 -6.59 13.08 -12.84
C ASN A 59 -5.58 12.08 -13.39
N GLN A 60 -4.42 12.54 -13.80
CA GLN A 60 -3.30 11.74 -14.30
C GLN A 60 -1.99 12.32 -13.77
N PRO A 61 -1.66 12.11 -12.50
CA PRO A 61 -0.38 12.58 -11.97
C PRO A 61 0.77 11.88 -12.69
N LYS A 62 1.86 12.61 -12.95
CA LYS A 62 3.02 12.12 -13.72
C LYS A 62 4.28 12.04 -12.89
N ARG A 63 4.34 12.79 -11.81
CA ARG A 63 5.53 12.91 -10.97
C ARG A 63 5.18 12.55 -9.52
N ILE A 64 4.97 11.25 -9.32
CA ILE A 64 4.52 10.72 -8.03
C ILE A 64 5.72 10.36 -7.16
N ILE A 65 5.73 10.81 -5.91
CA ILE A 65 6.58 10.23 -4.86
C ILE A 65 5.66 9.45 -3.92
N GLY A 66 5.96 8.16 -3.74
CA GLY A 66 5.26 7.28 -2.80
C GLY A 66 6.22 6.83 -1.70
N SER A 67 5.96 7.18 -0.43
CA SER A 67 6.79 6.70 0.66
C SER A 67 6.54 5.22 0.90
N TYR A 68 7.48 4.36 0.50
CA TYR A 68 7.39 2.89 0.62
C TYR A 68 6.16 2.29 -0.09
N LEU A 69 5.69 2.93 -1.19
CA LEU A 69 4.51 2.54 -1.96
C LEU A 69 4.85 2.15 -3.41
N GLU A 70 6.12 1.90 -3.71
CA GLU A 70 6.61 1.57 -5.05
C GLU A 70 5.92 0.33 -5.61
N ASP A 71 5.71 -0.71 -4.81
CA ASP A 71 5.01 -1.94 -5.21
C ASP A 71 3.60 -1.64 -5.74
N TYR A 72 2.86 -0.82 -5.00
CA TYR A 72 1.49 -0.43 -5.37
C TYR A 72 1.45 0.42 -6.63
N LEU A 73 2.39 1.37 -6.74
CA LEU A 73 2.49 2.24 -7.92
C LEU A 73 2.79 1.42 -9.17
N ILE A 74 3.81 0.56 -9.12
CA ILE A 74 4.17 -0.31 -10.24
C ILE A 74 3.02 -1.25 -10.59
N ALA A 75 2.35 -1.85 -9.61
CA ALA A 75 1.19 -2.71 -9.85
C ALA A 75 0.05 -1.97 -10.57
N LEU A 76 -0.16 -0.69 -10.26
CA LEU A 76 -1.14 0.17 -10.90
C LEU A 76 -0.65 0.79 -12.23
N GLY A 77 0.57 0.46 -12.68
CA GLY A 77 1.17 0.96 -13.92
C GLY A 77 1.70 2.38 -13.83
N GLU A 78 2.01 2.86 -12.62
CA GLU A 78 2.65 4.15 -12.38
C GLU A 78 4.10 3.96 -11.95
N LYS A 79 5.00 4.79 -12.50
CA LYS A 79 6.41 4.76 -12.12
C LYS A 79 6.70 5.98 -11.23
N PRO A 80 7.17 5.79 -9.98
CA PRO A 80 7.52 6.93 -9.12
C PRO A 80 8.75 7.67 -9.65
N VAL A 81 8.89 8.95 -9.32
CA VAL A 81 10.06 9.76 -9.69
C VAL A 81 11.22 9.61 -8.70
N ALA A 82 10.99 8.97 -7.55
CA ALA A 82 12.02 8.62 -6.58
C ALA A 82 11.64 7.31 -5.87
N GLN A 83 12.64 6.48 -5.54
CA GLN A 83 12.50 5.29 -4.71
C GLN A 83 12.77 5.66 -3.25
N TRP A 84 11.83 5.37 -2.37
CA TRP A 84 11.99 5.59 -0.94
C TRP A 84 12.96 4.56 -0.35
N THR A 85 13.87 4.99 0.53
CA THR A 85 14.86 4.10 1.13
C THR A 85 14.61 3.89 2.61
N VAL A 86 14.93 2.70 3.11
CA VAL A 86 14.90 2.36 4.53
C VAL A 86 16.30 2.46 5.12
N GLY A 87 16.43 3.04 6.31
CA GLY A 87 17.69 3.09 7.06
C GLY A 87 18.84 3.63 6.22
N SER A 88 19.88 2.82 6.00
CA SER A 88 21.11 3.18 5.28
C SER A 88 20.98 3.22 3.76
N GLY A 89 19.78 3.18 3.20
CA GLY A 89 19.54 3.25 1.76
C GLY A 89 19.04 1.97 1.11
N SER A 90 18.50 1.02 1.90
CA SER A 90 17.87 -0.18 1.36
C SER A 90 16.61 0.17 0.57
N ILE A 91 16.44 -0.42 -0.61
CA ILE A 91 15.32 -0.23 -1.54
C ILE A 91 14.56 -1.55 -1.73
N GLN A 92 13.42 -1.51 -2.43
CA GLN A 92 12.68 -2.71 -2.80
C GLN A 92 13.37 -3.43 -3.98
N HIS A 93 14.32 -4.33 -3.65
CA HIS A 93 15.21 -4.96 -4.64
C HIS A 93 14.45 -5.78 -5.70
N TYR A 94 13.36 -6.45 -5.33
CA TYR A 94 12.53 -7.24 -6.27
C TYR A 94 11.83 -6.38 -7.34
N LEU A 95 11.81 -5.06 -7.21
CA LEU A 95 11.23 -4.14 -8.18
C LEU A 95 12.27 -3.51 -9.12
N GLN A 96 13.55 -3.91 -9.03
CA GLN A 96 14.61 -3.22 -9.77
C GLN A 96 14.60 -3.48 -11.28
N LYS A 97 13.79 -4.40 -11.77
CA LYS A 97 13.49 -4.50 -13.20
C LYS A 97 12.85 -3.21 -13.73
N GLU A 98 11.94 -2.62 -12.95
CA GLU A 98 11.17 -1.41 -13.29
C GLU A 98 11.83 -0.13 -12.77
N LEU A 99 12.56 -0.21 -11.65
CA LEU A 99 13.00 0.96 -10.88
C LEU A 99 14.51 1.24 -10.88
N LYS A 100 15.36 0.39 -11.49
CA LYS A 100 16.82 0.52 -11.47
C LYS A 100 17.36 1.93 -11.81
N ASP A 101 16.65 2.66 -12.69
CA ASP A 101 17.05 3.99 -13.16
C ASP A 101 16.33 5.12 -12.39
N VAL A 102 15.52 4.80 -11.40
CA VAL A 102 14.82 5.78 -10.57
C VAL A 102 15.72 6.17 -9.40
N PRO A 103 16.03 7.46 -9.21
CA PRO A 103 16.86 7.90 -8.11
C PRO A 103 16.20 7.63 -6.76
N THR A 104 17.00 7.60 -5.69
CA THR A 104 16.54 7.35 -4.34
C THR A 104 16.25 8.63 -3.57
N ILE A 105 15.32 8.53 -2.62
CA ILE A 105 15.04 9.55 -1.62
C ILE A 105 15.07 8.93 -0.21
N SER A 106 15.66 9.63 0.74
CA SER A 106 15.77 9.18 2.14
C SER A 106 14.39 9.01 2.80
N TYR A 107 14.29 8.07 3.75
CA TYR A 107 13.06 7.72 4.45
C TYR A 107 12.41 8.90 5.19
N ASP A 108 13.19 9.88 5.62
CA ASP A 108 12.73 11.08 6.32
C ASP A 108 12.16 12.16 5.38
N LEU A 109 12.21 11.92 4.06
CA LEU A 109 11.66 12.79 3.01
C LEU A 109 12.04 14.27 3.17
N PRO A 110 13.32 14.65 3.10
CA PRO A 110 13.74 16.03 3.28
C PRO A 110 13.02 16.95 2.27
N TYR A 111 12.41 18.05 2.73
CA TYR A 111 11.57 18.93 1.91
C TYR A 111 12.26 19.43 0.65
N GLU A 112 13.52 19.85 0.77
CA GLU A 112 14.31 20.33 -0.37
C GLU A 112 14.52 19.21 -1.41
N LYS A 113 14.74 17.98 -0.94
CA LYS A 113 14.90 16.85 -1.82
C LYS A 113 13.57 16.46 -2.48
N VAL A 114 12.47 16.46 -1.74
CA VAL A 114 11.12 16.27 -2.30
C VAL A 114 10.84 17.33 -3.36
N LEU A 115 11.06 18.61 -3.05
CA LEU A 115 10.87 19.73 -3.99
C LEU A 115 11.71 19.57 -5.25
N SER A 116 12.95 19.09 -5.14
CA SER A 116 13.87 18.93 -6.29
C SER A 116 13.39 17.90 -7.31
N TYR A 117 12.47 17.01 -6.95
CA TYR A 117 11.82 16.08 -7.86
C TYR A 117 10.58 16.67 -8.52
N GLU A 118 10.17 17.89 -8.19
CA GLU A 118 9.00 18.59 -8.74
C GLU A 118 7.76 17.66 -8.81
N PRO A 119 7.36 17.04 -7.68
CA PRO A 119 6.24 16.12 -7.68
C PRO A 119 4.92 16.84 -7.97
N ASP A 120 4.00 16.16 -8.61
CA ASP A 120 2.60 16.58 -8.77
C ASP A 120 1.64 15.82 -7.85
N LEU A 121 2.17 14.82 -7.12
CA LEU A 121 1.47 14.08 -6.07
C LEU A 121 2.46 13.45 -5.09
N LEU A 122 2.17 13.59 -3.80
CA LEU A 122 2.82 12.84 -2.71
C LEU A 122 1.82 11.84 -2.13
N LEU A 123 2.16 10.56 -2.16
CA LEU A 123 1.45 9.48 -1.47
C LEU A 123 2.24 9.06 -0.24
N ILE A 124 1.66 9.22 0.93
CA ILE A 124 2.32 8.98 2.22
C ILE A 124 1.76 7.71 2.85
N SER A 125 2.61 6.71 3.08
CA SER A 125 2.21 5.39 3.58
C SER A 125 1.86 5.35 5.06
N SER A 126 2.34 6.31 5.85
CA SER A 126 2.15 6.33 7.32
C SER A 126 1.79 7.73 7.81
N SER A 127 0.77 7.80 8.66
CA SER A 127 0.37 9.06 9.32
C SER A 127 1.51 9.67 10.13
N ALA A 128 2.36 8.83 10.74
CA ALA A 128 3.52 9.29 11.52
C ALA A 128 4.53 10.11 10.68
N THR A 129 4.62 9.86 9.37
CA THR A 129 5.52 10.61 8.48
C THR A 129 5.16 12.09 8.39
N VAL A 130 3.89 12.42 8.59
CA VAL A 130 3.36 13.79 8.43
C VAL A 130 3.00 14.47 9.74
N GLU A 131 3.28 13.86 10.88
CA GLU A 131 3.06 14.46 12.20
C GLU A 131 3.90 15.72 12.43
N GLY A 132 3.52 16.50 13.46
CA GLY A 132 4.28 17.68 13.89
C GLY A 132 4.25 18.84 12.87
N GLY A 133 3.17 18.98 12.10
CA GLY A 133 3.01 20.06 11.11
C GLY A 133 3.71 19.77 9.77
N LYS A 134 4.19 18.55 9.57
CA LYS A 134 4.86 18.18 8.30
C LYS A 134 3.87 18.07 7.14
N TYR A 135 2.60 17.69 7.43
CA TYR A 135 1.57 17.63 6.39
C TYR A 135 1.44 18.94 5.64
N GLU A 136 1.34 20.05 6.38
CA GLU A 136 1.19 21.40 5.81
C GLU A 136 2.43 21.82 5.01
N GLN A 137 3.62 21.34 5.38
CA GLN A 137 4.85 21.65 4.65
C GLN A 137 4.90 20.86 3.32
N TYR A 138 4.58 19.56 3.33
CA TYR A 138 4.48 18.78 2.09
C TYR A 138 3.37 19.30 1.17
N SER A 139 2.23 19.69 1.72
CA SER A 139 1.09 20.23 0.94
C SER A 139 1.40 21.56 0.24
N LYS A 140 2.45 22.29 0.67
CA LYS A 140 2.96 23.46 -0.07
C LYS A 140 3.81 23.08 -1.28
N ILE A 141 4.33 21.85 -1.31
CA ILE A 141 5.16 21.35 -2.42
C ILE A 141 4.26 20.72 -3.49
N ALA A 142 3.36 19.82 -3.08
CA ALA A 142 2.43 19.13 -3.97
C ALA A 142 1.19 18.64 -3.21
N PRO A 143 0.08 18.31 -3.89
CA PRO A 143 -1.02 17.57 -3.30
C PRO A 143 -0.50 16.38 -2.51
N THR A 144 -0.82 16.32 -1.21
CA THR A 144 -0.32 15.30 -0.29
C THR A 144 -1.48 14.47 0.19
N TYR A 145 -1.45 13.17 -0.11
CA TYR A 145 -2.49 12.21 0.24
C TYR A 145 -1.91 11.15 1.17
N VAL A 146 -2.42 11.08 2.39
CA VAL A 146 -2.06 10.03 3.34
C VAL A 146 -2.94 8.81 3.07
N VAL A 147 -2.32 7.72 2.61
CA VAL A 147 -3.06 6.50 2.31
C VAL A 147 -3.53 5.81 3.59
N LYS A 148 -4.56 4.98 3.49
CA LYS A 148 -5.00 4.15 4.61
C LYS A 148 -3.84 3.34 5.16
N ASN A 149 -3.63 3.43 6.46
CA ASN A 149 -2.52 2.79 7.15
C ASN A 149 -2.95 2.35 8.56
N GLY A 150 -2.12 1.56 9.21
CA GLY A 150 -2.40 1.01 10.54
C GLY A 150 -2.39 -0.52 10.55
N ASN A 151 -2.43 -1.10 11.74
CA ASN A 151 -2.21 -2.53 11.97
C ASN A 151 -3.24 -3.44 11.29
N ASP A 152 -4.48 -2.95 11.14
CA ASP A 152 -5.59 -3.71 10.57
C ASP A 152 -5.80 -3.43 9.07
N VAL A 153 -4.96 -2.56 8.48
CA VAL A 153 -5.06 -2.22 7.06
C VAL A 153 -4.28 -3.24 6.24
N THR A 154 -5.00 -3.93 5.38
CA THR A 154 -4.42 -4.93 4.48
C THR A 154 -3.91 -4.27 3.21
N TRP A 155 -2.99 -4.94 2.51
CA TRP A 155 -2.48 -4.42 1.23
C TRP A 155 -3.60 -4.23 0.20
N GLU A 156 -4.65 -5.07 0.20
CA GLU A 156 -5.80 -4.90 -0.70
C GLU A 156 -6.60 -3.63 -0.36
N THR A 157 -6.76 -3.34 0.94
CA THR A 157 -7.42 -2.10 1.37
C THR A 157 -6.61 -0.89 0.97
N GLN A 158 -5.28 -0.96 1.14
CA GLN A 158 -4.36 0.11 0.76
C GLN A 158 -4.32 0.28 -0.77
N LEU A 159 -4.29 -0.82 -1.55
CA LEU A 159 -4.34 -0.77 -3.01
C LEU A 159 -5.62 -0.11 -3.53
N LYS A 160 -6.79 -0.43 -2.94
CA LYS A 160 -8.05 0.22 -3.30
C LYS A 160 -8.03 1.71 -3.00
N ASP A 161 -7.45 2.09 -1.88
CA ASP A 161 -7.34 3.49 -1.47
C ASP A 161 -6.42 4.29 -2.42
N ILE A 162 -5.26 3.73 -2.77
CA ILE A 162 -4.35 4.31 -3.77
C ILE A 162 -5.02 4.33 -5.16
N GLY A 163 -5.71 3.25 -5.52
CA GLY A 163 -6.47 3.19 -6.77
C GLY A 163 -7.50 4.32 -6.89
N LYS A 164 -8.19 4.64 -5.80
CA LYS A 164 -9.12 5.78 -5.73
C LYS A 164 -8.38 7.12 -5.91
N ALA A 165 -7.24 7.30 -5.22
CA ALA A 165 -6.43 8.52 -5.36
C ALA A 165 -5.90 8.73 -6.78
N LEU A 166 -5.69 7.65 -7.54
CA LEU A 166 -5.14 7.67 -8.90
C LEU A 166 -6.18 7.49 -10.02
N ASN A 167 -7.49 7.46 -9.72
CA ASN A 167 -8.57 7.09 -10.66
C ASN A 167 -8.35 5.71 -11.32
N LYS A 168 -7.83 4.75 -10.55
CA LYS A 168 -7.48 3.38 -11.01
C LYS A 168 -8.21 2.28 -10.23
N GLU A 169 -9.41 2.56 -9.73
CA GLU A 169 -10.19 1.62 -8.90
C GLU A 169 -10.42 0.28 -9.60
N LYS A 170 -10.77 0.32 -10.89
CA LYS A 170 -10.98 -0.91 -11.70
C LYS A 170 -9.70 -1.73 -11.82
N ALA A 171 -8.54 -1.08 -11.95
CA ALA A 171 -7.25 -1.77 -12.00
C ALA A 171 -6.92 -2.40 -10.64
N ALA A 172 -7.13 -1.68 -9.55
CA ALA A 172 -6.95 -2.19 -8.19
C ALA A 172 -7.83 -3.41 -7.91
N GLU A 173 -9.12 -3.36 -8.26
CA GLU A 173 -10.05 -4.48 -8.10
C GLU A 173 -9.65 -5.70 -8.94
N LYS A 174 -9.19 -5.48 -10.17
CA LYS A 174 -8.69 -6.56 -11.04
C LYS A 174 -7.47 -7.24 -10.45
N ILE A 175 -6.49 -6.48 -9.95
CA ILE A 175 -5.28 -7.01 -9.30
C ILE A 175 -5.65 -7.90 -8.11
N ILE A 176 -6.55 -7.44 -7.25
CA ILE A 176 -7.01 -8.18 -6.08
C ILE A 176 -7.73 -9.48 -6.50
N THR A 177 -8.62 -9.39 -7.48
CA THR A 177 -9.37 -10.54 -7.99
C THR A 177 -8.44 -11.60 -8.58
N ASP A 178 -7.45 -11.17 -9.37
CA ASP A 178 -6.49 -12.07 -10.00
C ASP A 178 -5.58 -12.72 -8.96
N TYR A 179 -5.15 -11.98 -7.93
CA TYR A 179 -4.43 -12.51 -6.79
C TYR A 179 -5.24 -13.60 -6.06
N GLN A 180 -6.50 -13.33 -5.72
CA GLN A 180 -7.37 -14.29 -5.03
C GLN A 180 -7.58 -15.57 -5.83
N LYS A 181 -7.74 -15.47 -7.16
CA LYS A 181 -7.81 -16.62 -8.06
C LYS A 181 -6.52 -17.43 -8.01
N LYS A 182 -5.36 -16.76 -8.04
CA LYS A 182 -4.03 -17.39 -7.95
C LYS A 182 -3.88 -18.14 -6.64
N VAL A 183 -4.17 -17.51 -5.50
CA VAL A 183 -4.12 -18.13 -4.17
C VAL A 183 -4.97 -19.39 -4.13
N LYS A 184 -6.24 -19.30 -4.59
CA LYS A 184 -7.15 -20.45 -4.63
C LYS A 184 -6.58 -21.59 -5.47
N ALA A 185 -6.07 -21.30 -6.65
CA ALA A 185 -5.48 -22.32 -7.54
C ALA A 185 -4.22 -22.96 -6.91
N THR A 186 -3.34 -22.16 -6.31
CA THR A 186 -2.14 -22.64 -5.63
C THR A 186 -2.48 -23.55 -4.45
N ARG A 187 -3.46 -23.19 -3.63
CA ARG A 187 -3.92 -24.04 -2.53
C ARG A 187 -4.48 -25.37 -3.01
N GLN A 188 -5.22 -25.39 -4.12
CA GLN A 188 -5.75 -26.62 -4.70
C GLN A 188 -4.63 -27.51 -5.24
N GLU A 189 -3.66 -26.92 -5.96
CA GLU A 189 -2.52 -27.64 -6.54
C GLU A 189 -1.60 -28.24 -5.47
N LEU A 190 -1.41 -27.52 -4.35
CA LEU A 190 -0.51 -27.92 -3.27
C LEU A 190 -1.25 -28.49 -2.05
N ALA A 191 -2.49 -28.93 -2.20
CA ALA A 191 -3.31 -29.38 -1.07
C ALA A 191 -2.63 -30.44 -0.20
N ASP A 192 -1.98 -31.42 -0.82
CA ASP A 192 -1.26 -32.50 -0.11
C ASP A 192 0.00 -32.02 0.63
N LYS A 193 0.55 -30.88 0.24
CA LYS A 193 1.74 -30.27 0.84
C LYS A 193 1.40 -29.23 1.92
N ILE A 194 0.20 -28.65 1.87
CA ILE A 194 -0.21 -27.56 2.75
C ILE A 194 -1.16 -28.05 3.86
N ASN A 195 -2.15 -28.90 3.52
CA ASN A 195 -3.18 -29.28 4.47
C ASN A 195 -2.61 -30.04 5.66
N GLY A 196 -2.84 -29.51 6.87
CA GLY A 196 -2.33 -30.07 8.12
C GLY A 196 -0.84 -29.86 8.35
N LYS A 197 -0.15 -29.11 7.48
CA LYS A 197 1.26 -28.76 7.63
C LYS A 197 1.41 -27.37 8.21
N THR A 198 2.41 -27.19 9.07
CA THR A 198 2.80 -25.92 9.66
C THR A 198 3.97 -25.30 8.90
N ALA A 199 4.02 -23.97 8.83
CA ALA A 199 5.16 -23.25 8.27
C ALA A 199 5.57 -22.09 9.18
N ALA A 200 6.85 -21.73 9.18
CA ALA A 200 7.36 -20.51 9.80
C ALA A 200 8.13 -19.69 8.78
N VAL A 201 8.11 -18.37 8.92
CA VAL A 201 8.93 -17.47 8.12
C VAL A 201 9.93 -16.79 9.03
N LEU A 202 11.20 -16.98 8.75
CA LEU A 202 12.33 -16.37 9.46
C LEU A 202 13.12 -15.46 8.53
N TRP A 203 13.56 -14.34 9.06
CA TRP A 203 14.56 -13.47 8.47
C TRP A 203 15.83 -13.53 9.30
N VAL A 204 16.96 -13.86 8.68
CA VAL A 204 18.26 -13.86 9.34
C VAL A 204 19.12 -12.73 8.78
N THR A 205 19.57 -11.86 9.67
CA THR A 205 20.44 -10.73 9.37
C THR A 205 21.32 -10.40 10.59
N ASN A 206 22.57 -10.03 10.38
CA ASN A 206 23.52 -9.71 11.45
C ASN A 206 23.57 -10.77 12.56
N ASN A 207 23.65 -12.04 12.16
CA ASN A 207 23.64 -13.21 13.05
C ASN A 207 22.46 -13.25 14.04
N SER A 208 21.32 -12.69 13.67
CA SER A 208 20.10 -12.65 14.48
C SER A 208 18.90 -13.13 13.67
N ALA A 209 18.00 -13.86 14.32
CA ALA A 209 16.77 -14.35 13.72
C ALA A 209 15.58 -13.43 14.10
N PHE A 210 14.73 -13.19 13.11
CA PHE A 210 13.47 -12.50 13.28
C PHE A 210 12.35 -13.34 12.70
N MET A 211 11.24 -13.43 13.39
CA MET A 211 10.06 -14.20 12.95
C MET A 211 8.93 -13.23 12.58
N VAL A 212 8.26 -13.53 11.47
CA VAL A 212 7.09 -12.75 11.07
C VAL A 212 5.89 -13.08 11.96
N SER A 213 5.06 -12.08 12.24
CA SER A 213 3.82 -12.27 12.98
C SER A 213 2.74 -12.93 12.11
N GLU A 214 1.80 -13.65 12.72
CA GLU A 214 0.75 -14.42 12.04
C GLU A 214 -0.08 -13.59 11.05
N THR A 215 -0.45 -12.36 11.43
CA THR A 215 -1.41 -11.53 10.68
C THR A 215 -0.77 -10.40 9.87
N ARG A 216 0.56 -10.33 9.84
CA ARG A 216 1.31 -9.22 9.22
C ARG A 216 2.22 -9.72 8.11
N SER A 217 2.53 -8.84 7.15
CA SER A 217 3.49 -9.08 6.07
C SER A 217 3.33 -10.48 5.44
N SER A 218 4.43 -11.21 5.23
CA SER A 218 4.44 -12.57 4.68
C SER A 218 3.68 -13.60 5.54
N GLY A 219 3.52 -13.37 6.86
CA GLY A 219 2.69 -14.21 7.71
C GLY A 219 1.23 -14.26 7.26
N ARG A 220 0.67 -13.11 6.87
CA ARG A 220 -0.67 -13.05 6.31
C ARG A 220 -0.82 -13.93 5.05
N ILE A 221 0.20 -13.95 4.19
CA ILE A 221 0.18 -14.77 2.97
C ILE A 221 0.22 -16.25 3.32
N ILE A 222 1.11 -16.65 4.22
CA ILE A 222 1.30 -18.05 4.60
C ILE A 222 0.08 -18.59 5.37
N TYR A 223 -0.37 -17.87 6.40
CA TYR A 223 -1.44 -18.37 7.28
C TYR A 223 -2.84 -17.92 6.81
N GLY A 224 -2.96 -16.65 6.42
CA GLY A 224 -4.22 -16.06 5.98
C GLY A 224 -4.67 -16.58 4.61
N ASP A 225 -3.79 -16.56 3.64
CA ASP A 225 -4.12 -16.85 2.24
C ASP A 225 -3.85 -18.32 1.89
N LEU A 226 -2.65 -18.83 2.10
CA LEU A 226 -2.27 -20.21 1.75
C LEU A 226 -2.76 -21.24 2.74
N LYS A 227 -3.10 -20.85 3.98
CA LYS A 227 -3.70 -21.71 5.02
C LYS A 227 -2.77 -22.80 5.55
N PHE A 228 -1.47 -22.51 5.65
CA PHE A 228 -0.60 -23.32 6.49
C PHE A 228 -1.05 -23.23 7.96
N GLY A 229 -0.79 -24.27 8.73
CA GLY A 229 -0.93 -24.24 10.17
C GLY A 229 0.07 -23.25 10.79
N VAL A 230 -0.32 -22.62 11.89
CA VAL A 230 0.51 -21.69 12.64
C VAL A 230 1.27 -22.44 13.74
N PRO A 231 2.62 -22.44 13.76
CA PRO A 231 3.37 -23.00 14.87
C PRO A 231 3.09 -22.25 16.19
N ASN A 232 3.16 -22.97 17.33
CA ASN A 232 2.90 -22.37 18.63
C ASN A 232 3.78 -21.15 18.93
N LEU A 233 5.06 -21.21 18.55
CA LEU A 233 5.99 -20.11 18.73
C LEU A 233 5.56 -18.85 17.96
N VAL A 234 5.07 -19.02 16.72
CA VAL A 234 4.54 -17.89 15.93
C VAL A 234 3.34 -17.27 16.63
N THR A 235 2.41 -18.08 17.13
CA THR A 235 1.24 -17.62 17.88
C THR A 235 1.65 -16.86 19.15
N GLU A 236 2.65 -17.36 19.88
CA GLU A 236 3.18 -16.70 21.10
C GLU A 236 3.75 -15.32 20.78
N ILE A 237 4.64 -15.26 19.78
CA ILE A 237 5.29 -14.01 19.35
C ILE A 237 4.26 -13.02 18.83
N SER A 238 3.27 -13.46 18.07
CA SER A 238 2.25 -12.61 17.47
C SER A 238 1.39 -11.88 18.51
N LYS A 239 1.19 -12.42 19.70
CA LYS A 239 0.39 -11.80 20.78
C LYS A 239 0.98 -10.46 21.26
N SER A 240 2.29 -10.31 21.23
CA SER A 240 3.01 -9.11 21.70
C SER A 240 3.65 -8.30 20.59
N ALA A 241 3.48 -8.73 19.32
CA ALA A 241 4.13 -8.08 18.19
C ALA A 241 3.60 -6.67 17.93
N THR A 242 4.51 -5.69 17.93
CA THR A 242 4.23 -4.30 17.57
C THR A 242 4.70 -3.96 16.14
N SER A 243 5.47 -4.84 15.52
CA SER A 243 6.01 -4.73 14.16
C SER A 243 5.77 -6.02 13.37
N ASP A 244 6.07 -6.01 12.08
CA ASP A 244 5.91 -7.19 11.22
C ASP A 244 6.85 -8.33 11.65
N TRP A 245 8.05 -7.99 12.08
CA TRP A 245 9.12 -8.90 12.45
C TRP A 245 9.50 -8.72 13.92
N SER A 246 9.62 -9.81 14.65
CA SER A 246 10.02 -9.85 16.04
C SER A 246 11.30 -10.65 16.20
N ALA A 247 12.26 -10.11 16.94
CA ALA A 247 13.49 -10.86 17.25
C ALA A 247 13.19 -12.13 18.05
N VAL A 248 13.90 -13.20 17.72
CA VAL A 248 13.77 -14.53 18.37
C VAL A 248 15.13 -14.95 18.90
N SER A 249 15.21 -15.24 20.22
CA SER A 249 16.44 -15.77 20.80
C SER A 249 16.69 -17.22 20.34
N ALA A 250 17.95 -17.66 20.48
CA ALA A 250 18.32 -19.04 20.11
C ALA A 250 17.52 -20.07 20.94
N GLU A 251 17.28 -19.80 22.24
CA GLU A 251 16.49 -20.67 23.12
C GLU A 251 15.04 -20.78 22.63
N LYS A 252 14.43 -19.65 22.24
CA LYS A 252 13.07 -19.66 21.70
C LYS A 252 13.01 -20.31 20.33
N LEU A 253 14.01 -20.09 19.49
CA LEU A 253 14.08 -20.71 18.18
C LEU A 253 14.13 -22.24 18.29
N ALA A 254 14.77 -22.80 19.33
CA ALA A 254 14.80 -24.25 19.60
C ALA A 254 13.40 -24.86 19.83
N GLU A 255 12.40 -24.03 20.21
CA GLU A 255 11.02 -24.48 20.42
C GLU A 255 10.20 -24.53 19.12
N LEU A 256 10.77 -24.08 17.99
CA LEU A 256 10.05 -24.04 16.72
C LEU A 256 9.80 -25.44 16.16
N ASP A 257 8.53 -25.85 16.16
CA ASP A 257 8.05 -27.07 15.54
C ASP A 257 7.23 -26.71 14.28
N ALA A 258 7.93 -26.53 13.17
CA ALA A 258 7.34 -26.26 11.88
C ALA A 258 7.73 -27.34 10.86
N ASP A 259 6.77 -27.78 10.03
CA ASP A 259 7.04 -28.70 8.93
C ASP A 259 7.85 -28.04 7.81
N TYR A 260 7.65 -26.75 7.57
CA TYR A 260 8.37 -25.97 6.59
C TYR A 260 8.95 -24.70 7.21
N LEU A 261 10.13 -24.34 6.75
CA LEU A 261 10.79 -23.08 7.11
C LEU A 261 11.05 -22.26 5.84
N ILE A 262 10.44 -21.11 5.77
CA ILE A 262 10.75 -20.10 4.76
C ILE A 262 11.82 -19.19 5.36
N LEU A 263 13.04 -19.27 4.84
CA LEU A 263 14.18 -18.50 5.31
C LEU A 263 14.47 -17.35 4.37
N VAL A 264 14.38 -16.11 4.86
CA VAL A 264 14.95 -14.95 4.18
C VAL A 264 16.35 -14.72 4.71
N ASN A 265 17.35 -15.08 3.93
CA ASN A 265 18.74 -15.07 4.35
C ASN A 265 19.44 -13.80 3.86
N SER A 266 19.63 -12.82 4.76
CA SER A 266 20.42 -11.60 4.52
C SER A 266 21.82 -11.64 5.16
N ASP A 267 22.24 -12.83 5.66
CA ASP A 267 23.54 -13.05 6.26
C ASP A 267 23.97 -14.52 6.05
N GLU A 268 24.42 -14.84 4.85
CA GLU A 268 24.82 -16.20 4.44
C GLU A 268 25.91 -16.83 5.35
N LYS A 269 26.64 -16.00 6.07
CA LYS A 269 27.74 -16.43 6.96
C LYS A 269 27.35 -16.41 8.44
N ALA A 270 26.07 -16.22 8.75
CA ALA A 270 25.63 -16.19 10.14
C ALA A 270 26.05 -17.46 10.88
N ALA A 271 26.76 -17.27 12.00
CA ALA A 271 27.29 -18.38 12.79
C ALA A 271 26.17 -19.31 13.29
N MET A 272 24.98 -18.75 13.53
CA MET A 272 23.79 -19.50 14.00
C MET A 272 23.44 -20.70 13.12
N PHE A 273 23.73 -20.68 11.82
CA PHE A 273 23.43 -21.81 10.93
C PHE A 273 24.26 -23.07 11.25
N ASN A 274 25.43 -22.90 11.91
CA ASN A 274 26.27 -23.99 12.35
C ASN A 274 25.99 -24.45 13.78
N GLU A 275 25.11 -23.79 14.49
CA GLU A 275 24.76 -24.12 15.87
C GLU A 275 23.80 -25.29 15.95
N ALA A 276 23.88 -26.05 17.05
CA ALA A 276 22.99 -27.19 17.30
C ALA A 276 21.52 -26.77 17.31
N THR A 277 21.20 -25.61 17.79
CA THR A 277 19.84 -25.05 17.79
C THR A 277 19.24 -25.04 16.38
N TRP A 278 19.96 -24.50 15.41
CA TRP A 278 19.53 -24.45 14.02
C TRP A 278 19.44 -25.83 13.40
N GLN A 279 20.51 -26.62 13.54
CA GLN A 279 20.63 -27.95 12.96
C GLN A 279 19.60 -28.95 13.50
N ASN A 280 19.04 -28.68 14.68
CA ASN A 280 18.00 -29.49 15.31
C ASN A 280 16.58 -29.10 14.97
N LEU A 281 16.35 -27.98 14.28
CA LEU A 281 15.01 -27.61 13.80
C LEU A 281 14.45 -28.72 12.92
N LYS A 282 13.17 -29.04 13.09
CA LYS A 282 12.48 -30.10 12.33
C LYS A 282 12.61 -29.91 10.83
N ALA A 283 12.25 -28.68 10.35
CA ALA A 283 12.32 -28.35 8.93
C ALA A 283 13.75 -28.44 8.36
N VAL A 284 14.80 -28.15 9.15
CA VAL A 284 16.19 -28.25 8.73
C VAL A 284 16.59 -29.72 8.58
N LYS A 285 16.26 -30.57 9.58
CA LYS A 285 16.54 -32.02 9.53
C LYS A 285 15.84 -32.73 8.38
N GLU A 286 14.63 -32.30 8.05
CA GLU A 286 13.80 -32.89 7.01
C GLU A 286 14.09 -32.28 5.61
N ASN A 287 15.04 -31.36 5.48
CA ASN A 287 15.33 -30.57 4.25
C ASN A 287 14.12 -29.83 3.70
N HIS A 288 13.27 -29.35 4.59
CA HIS A 288 12.08 -28.55 4.27
C HIS A 288 12.31 -27.04 4.47
N VAL A 289 13.52 -26.55 4.17
CA VAL A 289 13.87 -25.13 4.19
C VAL A 289 13.77 -24.57 2.78
N LEU A 290 12.93 -23.54 2.60
CA LEU A 290 12.84 -22.75 1.39
C LEU A 290 13.62 -21.46 1.61
N GLU A 291 14.80 -21.36 1.03
CA GLU A 291 15.70 -20.23 1.23
C GLU A 291 15.58 -19.21 0.12
N PHE A 292 15.50 -17.93 0.49
CA PHE A 292 15.41 -16.77 -0.38
C PHE A 292 16.41 -15.69 0.07
N GLY A 293 17.03 -15.00 -0.87
CA GLY A 293 17.94 -13.91 -0.58
C GLY A 293 17.25 -12.59 -0.23
N PRO A 294 18.02 -11.56 0.14
CA PRO A 294 17.49 -10.24 0.52
C PRO A 294 16.85 -9.49 -0.64
N GLU A 295 17.10 -9.91 -1.89
CA GLU A 295 16.49 -9.37 -3.10
C GLU A 295 15.06 -9.89 -3.33
N SER A 296 14.62 -10.87 -2.56
CA SER A 296 13.27 -11.44 -2.65
C SER A 296 12.20 -10.48 -2.11
N SER A 297 10.94 -10.81 -2.36
CA SER A 297 9.82 -9.99 -1.89
C SER A 297 9.35 -10.31 -0.46
N TRP A 298 9.97 -11.28 0.22
CA TRP A 298 9.49 -11.83 1.49
C TRP A 298 9.49 -10.85 2.67
N LEU A 299 10.32 -9.79 2.60
CA LEU A 299 10.38 -8.75 3.63
C LEU A 299 9.39 -7.60 3.41
N TYR A 300 8.57 -7.66 2.34
CA TYR A 300 7.79 -6.53 1.88
C TYR A 300 6.28 -6.80 1.86
N ASN A 301 5.50 -5.73 1.77
CA ASN A 301 4.05 -5.75 1.58
C ASN A 301 3.68 -5.13 0.24
N GLY A 302 2.64 -5.64 -0.38
CA GLY A 302 2.09 -5.07 -1.60
C GLY A 302 1.58 -6.14 -2.55
N PRO A 303 0.87 -5.74 -3.61
CA PRO A 303 0.28 -6.68 -4.57
C PRO A 303 1.33 -7.51 -5.34
N ILE A 304 2.47 -6.92 -5.72
CA ILE A 304 3.54 -7.65 -6.44
C ILE A 304 4.26 -8.57 -5.45
N ALA A 305 4.62 -8.07 -4.26
CA ALA A 305 5.27 -8.88 -3.24
C ALA A 305 4.43 -10.11 -2.88
N SER A 306 3.14 -9.91 -2.63
CA SER A 306 2.22 -11.01 -2.30
C SER A 306 2.11 -12.04 -3.43
N GLN A 307 2.03 -11.60 -4.69
CA GLN A 307 2.01 -12.51 -5.83
C GLN A 307 3.31 -13.30 -5.98
N ASN A 308 4.45 -12.68 -5.72
CA ASN A 308 5.76 -13.34 -5.77
C ASN A 308 5.86 -14.41 -4.67
N MET A 309 5.49 -14.11 -3.42
CA MET A 309 5.48 -15.07 -2.33
C MET A 309 4.62 -16.32 -2.64
N VAL A 310 3.43 -16.12 -3.22
CA VAL A 310 2.57 -17.24 -3.67
C VAL A 310 3.24 -18.06 -4.78
N ASN A 311 3.91 -17.40 -5.74
CA ASN A 311 4.68 -18.09 -6.79
C ASN A 311 5.86 -18.89 -6.22
N ASP A 312 6.58 -18.30 -5.26
CA ASP A 312 7.73 -18.92 -4.62
C ASP A 312 7.31 -20.22 -3.90
N ILE A 313 6.23 -20.17 -3.13
CA ILE A 313 5.67 -21.36 -2.50
C ILE A 313 5.25 -22.39 -3.57
N LYS A 314 4.51 -21.97 -4.60
CA LYS A 314 4.08 -22.85 -5.68
C LYS A 314 5.25 -23.56 -6.39
N ASN A 315 6.34 -22.84 -6.62
CA ASN A 315 7.48 -23.34 -7.38
C ASN A 315 8.40 -24.24 -6.57
N ASN A 316 8.48 -24.02 -5.25
CA ASN A 316 9.43 -24.72 -4.38
C ASN A 316 8.83 -25.87 -3.55
N LEU A 317 7.51 -25.95 -3.41
CA LEU A 317 6.81 -27.06 -2.72
C LEU A 317 6.31 -28.17 -3.65
N LYS A 318 6.79 -28.25 -4.88
CA LYS A 318 6.40 -29.29 -5.86
C LYS A 318 6.81 -30.70 -5.44
#